data_35d892a5c15ef7f76611a1f42e5f1f0a
#
_entry.id   35d892a5c15ef7f76611a1f42e5f1f0a
#
_cell.length_a   1.000
_cell.length_b   1.000
_cell.length_c   1.000
_cell.angle_alpha   90.00
_cell.angle_beta   90.00
_cell.angle_gamma   90.00
#
_symmetry.space_group_name_H-M   'P 1'
#
loop_
_entity.id
_entity.type
_entity.pdbx_description
1 polymer ?
#
loop_
_entity_poly.entity_id
_entity_poly.type
_entity_poly.pdbx_seq_one_letter_code
_entity_poly.pdbx_strand_id
1 'polypeptide(L)'
;AIAGSLSNFFALKENEFVPNPKFIPSYKQEERNYIEAANILKDSGVDLLILEMLLDINHSEILLNAALKTGLPVWVGLSCCESKFDNSIVGRNFRAEKEKSLIYDEEKYKEQPKFLPEDEIIQFEDIIKTLTNIGGDVYGIMHTWFQDSSGGLKIIKDHWKGPMMYYPEIHKFDTSTHEAIAMSTEDEFANSCLEFIDDQIQIIGGCCGVSDTHLKKLIEKF
;
A
#
# COMPACT_ATOMS: atom_id res chain seq x y z
N ALA A 1 14.00 -12.69 -10.61
CA ALA A 1 13.79 -12.79 -9.14
C ALA A 1 12.30 -13.09 -8.86
N ILE A 2 12.06 -13.85 -7.81
CA ILE A 2 10.71 -14.17 -7.33
C ILE A 2 10.51 -13.43 -6.00
N ALA A 3 9.51 -12.56 -5.93
CA ALA A 3 9.13 -11.87 -4.72
C ALA A 3 8.04 -12.64 -3.96
N GLY A 4 8.27 -12.90 -2.68
CA GLY A 4 7.25 -13.42 -1.78
C GLY A 4 6.41 -12.25 -1.22
N SER A 5 5.10 -12.25 -1.48
CA SER A 5 4.20 -11.19 -1.04
C SER A 5 3.70 -11.41 0.38
N LEU A 6 3.74 -10.36 1.19
CA LEU A 6 3.15 -10.29 2.53
C LEU A 6 2.35 -8.99 2.67
N SER A 7 1.16 -9.07 3.25
CA SER A 7 0.31 -7.91 3.49
C SER A 7 -0.20 -7.89 4.94
N ASN A 8 -0.43 -6.70 5.47
CA ASN A 8 -1.07 -6.50 6.77
C ASN A 8 -2.59 -6.27 6.66
N PHE A 9 -3.19 -6.65 5.54
CA PHE A 9 -4.61 -6.50 5.31
C PHE A 9 -5.43 -7.54 6.09
N PHE A 10 -6.47 -7.09 6.79
CA PHE A 10 -7.34 -7.95 7.59
C PHE A 10 -8.66 -8.25 6.88
N ALA A 11 -9.32 -9.34 7.30
CA ALA A 11 -10.66 -9.64 6.81
C ALA A 11 -11.61 -8.48 7.10
N LEU A 12 -12.38 -8.08 6.09
CA LEU A 12 -13.33 -6.98 6.20
C LEU A 12 -14.64 -7.45 6.85
N LYS A 13 -15.39 -6.53 7.42
CA LYS A 13 -16.80 -6.74 7.74
C LYS A 13 -17.59 -6.94 6.46
N GLU A 14 -18.65 -7.71 6.55
CA GLU A 14 -19.55 -7.96 5.43
C GLU A 14 -20.16 -6.63 4.95
N ASN A 15 -20.05 -6.37 3.65
CA ASN A 15 -20.49 -5.14 2.99
C ASN A 15 -19.87 -3.82 3.49
N GLU A 16 -18.73 -3.89 4.17
CA GLU A 16 -18.00 -2.71 4.65
C GLU A 16 -16.51 -2.80 4.25
N PHE A 17 -15.88 -1.66 3.92
CA PHE A 17 -14.43 -1.58 3.70
C PHE A 17 -13.66 -1.31 5.00
N VAL A 18 -14.07 -1.96 6.08
CA VAL A 18 -13.47 -1.81 7.42
C VAL A 18 -13.00 -3.15 7.91
N PRO A 19 -11.81 -3.24 8.48
CA PRO A 19 -11.37 -4.47 9.12
C PRO A 19 -12.37 -4.95 10.16
N ASN A 20 -12.67 -6.24 10.15
CA ASN A 20 -13.57 -6.84 11.13
C ASN A 20 -12.79 -7.07 12.44
N PRO A 21 -13.12 -6.38 13.54
CA PRO A 21 -12.39 -6.49 14.79
C PRO A 21 -12.28 -7.91 15.33
N LYS A 22 -13.26 -8.78 14.98
CA LYS A 22 -13.27 -10.19 15.39
C LYS A 22 -12.07 -10.97 14.83
N PHE A 23 -11.51 -10.54 13.71
CA PHE A 23 -10.42 -11.21 13.01
C PHE A 23 -9.09 -10.47 13.12
N ILE A 24 -9.03 -9.34 13.82
CA ILE A 24 -7.78 -8.64 14.10
C ILE A 24 -7.11 -9.37 15.28
N PRO A 25 -5.95 -10.00 15.11
CA PRO A 25 -5.25 -10.67 16.19
C PRO A 25 -4.66 -9.68 17.18
N SER A 26 -4.28 -10.14 18.36
CA SER A 26 -3.40 -9.34 19.22
C SER A 26 -2.06 -9.11 18.56
N TYR A 27 -1.36 -8.03 18.84
CA TYR A 27 -0.02 -7.73 18.27
C TYR A 27 0.97 -8.90 18.42
N LYS A 28 0.95 -9.58 19.54
CA LYS A 28 1.79 -10.76 19.79
C LYS A 28 1.42 -11.95 18.89
N GLN A 29 0.14 -12.14 18.58
CA GLN A 29 -0.30 -13.19 17.66
C GLN A 29 0.03 -12.81 16.23
N GLU A 30 -0.16 -11.55 15.88
CA GLU A 30 0.17 -10.99 14.57
C GLU A 30 1.66 -11.14 14.26
N GLU A 31 2.53 -10.78 15.19
CA GLU A 31 3.98 -10.98 15.04
C GLU A 31 4.32 -12.45 14.73
N ARG A 32 3.73 -13.40 15.48
CA ARG A 32 3.95 -14.83 15.23
C ARG A 32 3.48 -15.26 13.84
N ASN A 33 2.30 -14.80 13.42
CA ASN A 33 1.73 -15.11 12.13
C ASN A 33 2.63 -14.61 10.99
N TYR A 34 3.15 -13.38 11.10
CA TYR A 34 4.04 -12.83 10.08
C TYR A 34 5.41 -13.49 10.06
N ILE A 35 5.98 -13.84 11.22
CA ILE A 35 7.23 -14.61 11.28
C ILE A 35 7.06 -15.97 10.60
N GLU A 36 5.94 -16.67 10.88
CA GLU A 36 5.64 -17.95 10.24
C GLU A 36 5.49 -17.81 8.73
N ALA A 37 4.66 -16.86 8.27
CA ALA A 37 4.43 -16.62 6.85
C ALA A 37 5.72 -16.21 6.10
N ALA A 38 6.53 -15.33 6.68
CA ALA A 38 7.80 -14.89 6.11
C ALA A 38 8.80 -16.06 5.97
N ASN A 39 8.87 -16.94 6.98
CA ASN A 39 9.74 -18.11 6.91
C ASN A 39 9.24 -19.14 5.89
N ILE A 40 7.93 -19.36 5.77
CA ILE A 40 7.37 -20.25 4.73
C ILE A 40 7.76 -19.75 3.33
N LEU A 41 7.65 -18.45 3.07
CA LEU A 41 8.07 -17.87 1.79
C LEU A 41 9.58 -18.05 1.55
N LYS A 42 10.41 -17.74 2.55
CA LYS A 42 11.86 -17.97 2.48
C LYS A 42 12.18 -19.43 2.17
N ASP A 43 11.59 -20.37 2.89
CA ASP A 43 11.85 -21.80 2.74
C ASP A 43 11.32 -22.33 1.39
N SER A 44 10.36 -21.65 0.79
CA SER A 44 9.86 -21.90 -0.56
C SER A 44 10.79 -21.40 -1.66
N GLY A 45 11.88 -20.69 -1.32
CA GLY A 45 12.92 -20.28 -2.25
C GLY A 45 12.66 -18.97 -2.98
N VAL A 46 11.90 -18.04 -2.40
CA VAL A 46 11.77 -16.68 -2.95
C VAL A 46 13.08 -15.91 -2.78
N ASP A 47 13.35 -14.99 -3.70
CA ASP A 47 14.58 -14.19 -3.72
C ASP A 47 14.51 -12.97 -2.79
N LEU A 48 13.30 -12.45 -2.55
CA LEU A 48 13.04 -11.28 -1.72
C LEU A 48 11.61 -11.34 -1.16
N LEU A 49 11.34 -10.51 -0.15
CA LEU A 49 10.00 -10.26 0.34
C LEU A 49 9.52 -8.88 -0.09
N ILE A 50 8.28 -8.79 -0.55
CA ILE A 50 7.60 -7.52 -0.82
C ILE A 50 6.45 -7.37 0.17
N LEU A 51 6.46 -6.29 0.94
CA LEU A 51 5.41 -5.95 1.87
C LEU A 51 4.41 -5.04 1.17
N GLU A 52 3.14 -5.43 1.18
CA GLU A 52 2.13 -4.79 0.35
C GLU A 52 1.08 -4.06 1.19
N MET A 53 0.65 -2.90 0.69
CA MET A 53 -0.46 -2.11 1.22
C MET A 53 -0.27 -1.64 2.67
N LEU A 54 0.95 -1.28 3.05
CA LEU A 54 1.21 -0.76 4.38
C LEU A 54 0.59 0.64 4.53
N LEU A 55 -0.28 0.81 5.52
CA LEU A 55 -1.11 2.00 5.70
C LEU A 55 -0.94 2.68 7.05
N ASP A 56 -0.46 1.95 8.06
CA ASP A 56 -0.34 2.40 9.43
C ASP A 56 1.06 2.16 10.00
N ILE A 57 1.30 2.61 11.22
CA ILE A 57 2.59 2.41 11.89
C ILE A 57 2.65 1.03 12.54
N ASN A 58 1.70 0.71 13.43
CA ASN A 58 1.82 -0.43 14.33
C ASN A 58 1.88 -1.78 13.62
N HIS A 59 0.95 -2.03 12.70
CA HIS A 59 0.91 -3.27 11.93
C HIS A 59 2.07 -3.36 10.95
N SER A 60 2.44 -2.23 10.34
CA SER A 60 3.57 -2.15 9.41
C SER A 60 4.91 -2.41 10.09
N GLU A 61 5.12 -1.89 11.31
CA GLU A 61 6.31 -2.20 12.11
C GLU A 61 6.43 -3.69 12.42
N ILE A 62 5.33 -4.32 12.84
CA ILE A 62 5.31 -5.75 13.17
C ILE A 62 5.66 -6.59 11.95
N LEU A 63 5.05 -6.28 10.80
CA LEU A 63 5.28 -6.99 9.55
C LEU A 63 6.72 -6.79 9.05
N LEU A 64 7.22 -5.54 9.03
CA LEU A 64 8.57 -5.23 8.58
C LEU A 64 9.62 -5.92 9.45
N ASN A 65 9.48 -5.87 10.78
CA ASN A 65 10.37 -6.57 11.70
C ASN A 65 10.35 -8.10 11.50
N ALA A 66 9.19 -8.68 11.22
CA ALA A 66 9.08 -10.11 10.93
C ALA A 66 9.78 -10.47 9.61
N ALA A 67 9.60 -9.68 8.56
CA ALA A 67 10.23 -9.87 7.26
C ALA A 67 11.77 -9.78 7.36
N LEU A 68 12.29 -8.75 8.04
CA LEU A 68 13.73 -8.56 8.21
C LEU A 68 14.43 -9.72 8.95
N LYS A 69 13.72 -10.42 9.85
CA LYS A 69 14.24 -11.62 10.55
C LYS A 69 14.59 -12.77 9.58
N THR A 70 14.05 -12.78 8.37
CA THR A 70 14.37 -13.81 7.37
C THR A 70 15.78 -13.67 6.80
N GLY A 71 16.35 -12.47 6.79
CA GLY A 71 17.60 -12.13 6.14
C GLY A 71 17.51 -12.00 4.61
N LEU A 72 16.31 -12.09 4.03
CA LEU A 72 16.07 -11.78 2.62
C LEU A 72 15.96 -10.26 2.43
N PRO A 73 16.25 -9.75 1.21
CA PRO A 73 15.91 -8.37 0.86
C PRO A 73 14.42 -8.08 1.07
N VAL A 74 14.10 -6.90 1.62
CA VAL A 74 12.71 -6.52 1.94
C VAL A 74 12.35 -5.23 1.21
N TRP A 75 11.34 -5.31 0.37
CA TRP A 75 10.74 -4.17 -0.32
C TRP A 75 9.46 -3.73 0.39
N VAL A 76 9.33 -2.44 0.64
CA VAL A 76 8.26 -1.85 1.47
C VAL A 76 7.33 -1.04 0.58
N GLY A 77 6.16 -1.60 0.30
CA GLY A 77 5.11 -0.99 -0.50
C GLY A 77 4.03 -0.34 0.38
N LEU A 78 3.97 0.99 0.31
CA LEU A 78 3.06 1.79 1.12
C LEU A 78 1.89 2.31 0.31
N SER A 79 0.75 2.39 0.96
CA SER A 79 -0.44 3.04 0.41
C SER A 79 -0.69 4.36 1.12
N CYS A 80 -1.15 5.35 0.37
CA CYS A 80 -1.51 6.65 0.91
C CYS A 80 -2.70 7.24 0.14
N CYS A 81 -3.26 8.30 0.67
CA CYS A 81 -4.26 9.11 -0.02
C CYS A 81 -4.12 10.58 0.40
N GLU A 82 -4.71 11.47 -0.38
CA GLU A 82 -4.82 12.87 0.00
C GLU A 82 -6.01 13.08 0.94
N SER A 83 -5.75 13.72 2.07
CA SER A 83 -6.77 14.13 3.04
C SER A 83 -7.63 15.25 2.46
N LYS A 84 -8.94 15.13 2.59
CA LYS A 84 -9.88 16.17 2.17
C LYS A 84 -10.02 17.32 3.15
N PHE A 85 -9.51 17.14 4.36
CA PHE A 85 -9.58 18.16 5.39
C PHE A 85 -8.56 19.28 5.13
N ASP A 86 -7.34 18.90 4.69
CA ASP A 86 -6.21 19.81 4.60
C ASP A 86 -5.25 19.52 3.44
N ASN A 87 -5.61 18.59 2.54
CA ASN A 87 -4.80 18.10 1.42
C ASN A 87 -3.45 17.47 1.84
N SER A 88 -3.27 17.12 3.11
CA SER A 88 -2.09 16.37 3.54
C SER A 88 -2.12 14.94 3.01
N ILE A 89 -0.94 14.34 2.81
CA ILE A 89 -0.84 12.92 2.43
C ILE A 89 -0.87 12.09 3.71
N VAL A 90 -1.79 11.13 3.74
CA VAL A 90 -2.12 10.38 4.95
C VAL A 90 -2.17 8.87 4.69
N GLY A 91 -1.90 8.12 5.74
CA GLY A 91 -2.24 6.72 5.90
C GLY A 91 -3.44 6.54 6.81
N ARG A 92 -3.68 5.30 7.23
CA ARG A 92 -4.85 4.93 8.03
C ARG A 92 -4.47 4.14 9.28
N ASN A 93 -5.09 4.48 10.41
CA ASN A 93 -4.98 3.70 11.63
C ASN A 93 -6.10 2.65 11.70
N PHE A 94 -5.76 1.38 11.51
CA PHE A 94 -6.73 0.27 11.58
C PHE A 94 -7.21 -0.06 12.99
N ARG A 95 -6.56 0.45 14.02
CA ARG A 95 -6.91 0.21 15.44
C ARG A 95 -7.27 1.50 16.17
N ALA A 96 -7.89 2.44 15.52
CA ALA A 96 -8.49 3.55 16.23
C ALA A 96 -9.42 2.99 17.30
N GLU A 97 -9.16 3.32 18.59
CA GLU A 97 -9.80 2.72 19.77
C GLU A 97 -11.32 2.93 19.86
N LYS A 98 -11.85 3.77 19.03
CA LYS A 98 -13.29 4.00 18.91
C LYS A 98 -13.82 3.18 17.76
N GLU A 99 -14.66 2.19 18.07
CA GLU A 99 -15.58 1.51 17.15
C GLU A 99 -16.53 2.50 16.46
N LYS A 100 -16.01 3.48 15.80
CA LYS A 100 -16.75 4.16 14.77
C LYS A 100 -16.66 3.25 13.56
N SER A 101 -17.64 2.34 13.44
CA SER A 101 -17.90 1.70 12.18
C SER A 101 -17.80 2.77 11.11
N LEU A 102 -16.84 2.66 10.22
CA LEU A 102 -16.93 3.29 8.91
C LEU A 102 -18.10 2.56 8.25
N ILE A 103 -19.31 2.96 8.59
CA ILE A 103 -20.47 2.56 7.83
C ILE A 103 -20.20 3.14 6.46
N TYR A 104 -19.98 2.25 5.52
CA TYR A 104 -19.98 2.60 4.12
C TYR A 104 -21.38 3.08 3.80
N ASP A 105 -21.59 4.37 3.94
CA ASP A 105 -22.82 5.03 3.52
C ASP A 105 -22.69 5.28 2.02
N GLU A 106 -23.32 4.42 1.22
CA GLU A 106 -23.30 4.51 -0.25
C GLU A 106 -23.63 5.91 -0.76
N GLU A 107 -24.57 6.63 -0.13
CA GLU A 107 -24.90 7.99 -0.53
C GLU A 107 -23.76 8.97 -0.21
N LYS A 108 -23.12 8.81 0.92
CA LYS A 108 -22.03 9.66 1.38
C LYS A 108 -20.74 9.40 0.59
N TYR A 109 -20.57 8.17 0.08
CA TYR A 109 -19.38 7.75 -0.69
C TYR A 109 -19.58 7.78 -2.21
N LYS A 110 -20.80 7.91 -2.72
CA LYS A 110 -21.06 8.09 -4.16
C LYS A 110 -20.29 9.26 -4.77
N GLU A 111 -20.10 10.31 -3.99
CA GLU A 111 -19.39 11.50 -4.46
C GLU A 111 -17.91 11.54 -4.03
N GLN A 112 -17.50 10.73 -3.03
CA GLN A 112 -16.13 10.84 -2.50
C GLN A 112 -15.65 9.59 -1.73
N PRO A 113 -14.94 8.65 -2.36
CA PRO A 113 -14.40 7.45 -1.70
C PRO A 113 -13.23 7.70 -0.71
N LYS A 114 -12.90 8.95 -0.38
CA LYS A 114 -11.69 9.35 0.34
C LYS A 114 -11.93 9.84 1.78
N PHE A 115 -13.05 9.50 2.42
CA PHE A 115 -13.28 9.91 3.81
C PHE A 115 -12.77 8.87 4.79
N LEU A 116 -11.61 9.16 5.38
CA LEU A 116 -11.26 8.59 6.67
C LEU A 116 -11.75 9.54 7.76
N PRO A 117 -12.38 9.05 8.85
CA PRO A 117 -12.61 9.87 10.03
C PRO A 117 -11.29 10.45 10.52
N GLU A 118 -11.31 11.69 10.99
CA GLU A 118 -10.11 12.42 11.41
C GLU A 118 -9.28 11.69 12.47
N ASP A 119 -9.91 10.90 13.34
CA ASP A 119 -9.28 10.07 14.36
C ASP A 119 -8.65 8.76 13.84
N GLU A 120 -8.86 8.42 12.57
CA GLU A 120 -8.22 7.28 11.89
C GLU A 120 -7.07 7.71 10.97
N ILE A 121 -6.81 8.99 10.86
CA ILE A 121 -5.78 9.55 9.98
C ILE A 121 -4.43 9.52 10.68
N ILE A 122 -3.41 9.07 9.95
CA ILE A 122 -2.00 9.17 10.34
C ILE A 122 -1.27 9.93 9.23
N GLN A 123 -0.44 10.89 9.59
CA GLN A 123 0.40 11.58 8.61
C GLN A 123 1.34 10.57 7.94
N PHE A 124 1.34 10.53 6.63
CA PHE A 124 2.15 9.58 5.86
C PHE A 124 3.65 9.75 6.14
N GLU A 125 4.06 10.97 6.40
CA GLU A 125 5.42 11.31 6.80
C GLU A 125 5.85 10.58 8.08
N ASP A 126 4.96 10.45 9.07
CA ASP A 126 5.27 9.76 10.33
C ASP A 126 5.42 8.24 10.12
N ILE A 127 4.63 7.66 9.21
CA ILE A 127 4.79 6.26 8.80
C ILE A 127 6.17 6.06 8.18
N ILE A 128 6.54 6.90 7.21
CA ILE A 128 7.83 6.81 6.53
C ILE A 128 9.00 6.96 7.50
N LYS A 129 8.98 7.99 8.36
CA LYS A 129 10.03 8.20 9.37
C LYS A 129 10.20 7.00 10.27
N THR A 130 9.11 6.40 10.69
CA THR A 130 9.15 5.24 11.56
C THR A 130 9.74 4.03 10.85
N LEU A 131 9.20 3.67 9.67
CA LEU A 131 9.60 2.45 8.99
C LEU A 131 11.02 2.52 8.44
N THR A 132 11.47 3.66 7.91
CA THR A 132 12.84 3.81 7.39
C THR A 132 13.90 3.72 8.49
N ASN A 133 13.56 4.01 9.75
CA ASN A 133 14.45 3.81 10.89
C ASN A 133 14.59 2.33 11.30
N ILE A 134 13.65 1.47 10.91
CA ILE A 134 13.68 0.03 11.20
C ILE A 134 14.57 -0.70 10.17
N GLY A 135 14.39 -0.41 8.88
CA GLY A 135 15.13 -1.05 7.80
C GLY A 135 14.33 -1.19 6.51
N GLY A 136 14.75 -2.10 5.65
CA GLY A 136 14.22 -2.32 4.31
C GLY A 136 15.23 -1.93 3.23
N ASP A 137 15.08 -2.45 2.03
CA ASP A 137 16.04 -2.26 0.93
C ASP A 137 15.45 -1.37 -0.18
N VAL A 138 14.13 -1.37 -0.35
CA VAL A 138 13.40 -0.56 -1.33
C VAL A 138 12.14 -0.03 -0.65
N TYR A 139 11.82 1.23 -0.89
CA TYR A 139 10.56 1.86 -0.46
C TYR A 139 9.79 2.37 -1.66
N GLY A 140 8.46 2.37 -1.58
CA GLY A 140 7.69 2.96 -2.67
C GLY A 140 6.19 2.96 -2.41
N ILE A 141 5.48 3.49 -3.39
CA ILE A 141 4.04 3.56 -3.41
C ILE A 141 3.45 2.34 -4.10
N MET A 142 2.45 1.75 -3.47
CA MET A 142 1.66 0.63 -3.97
C MET A 142 0.20 0.83 -3.56
N HIS A 143 -0.75 0.28 -4.32
CA HIS A 143 -2.17 0.33 -3.99
C HIS A 143 -2.64 1.76 -3.66
N THR A 144 -2.21 2.69 -4.47
CA THR A 144 -2.55 4.12 -4.38
C THR A 144 -2.95 4.58 -5.76
N TRP A 145 -4.00 5.35 -5.84
CA TRP A 145 -4.41 5.99 -7.08
C TRP A 145 -3.23 6.74 -7.71
N PHE A 146 -3.01 6.57 -9.00
CA PHE A 146 -1.88 7.20 -9.66
C PHE A 146 -1.87 8.74 -9.53
N GLN A 147 -3.06 9.36 -9.43
CA GLN A 147 -3.19 10.81 -9.20
C GLN A 147 -2.74 11.27 -7.80
N ASP A 148 -2.88 10.40 -6.80
CA ASP A 148 -2.50 10.71 -5.41
C ASP A 148 -1.04 10.31 -5.11
N SER A 149 -0.39 9.59 -6.02
CA SER A 149 0.94 9.00 -5.80
C SER A 149 2.07 10.02 -5.70
N SER A 150 1.95 11.17 -6.38
CA SER A 150 3.02 12.18 -6.43
C SER A 150 3.40 12.73 -5.06
N GLY A 151 2.39 13.02 -4.22
CA GLY A 151 2.61 13.48 -2.86
C GLY A 151 3.32 12.45 -1.98
N GLY A 152 2.88 11.18 -2.08
CA GLY A 152 3.50 10.07 -1.35
C GLY A 152 4.94 9.82 -1.78
N LEU A 153 5.21 9.77 -3.09
CA LEU A 153 6.57 9.60 -3.62
C LEU A 153 7.51 10.72 -3.17
N LYS A 154 7.04 11.97 -3.15
CA LYS A 154 7.82 13.09 -2.66
C LYS A 154 8.20 12.91 -1.18
N ILE A 155 7.25 12.56 -0.32
CA ILE A 155 7.51 12.32 1.10
C ILE A 155 8.51 11.18 1.29
N ILE A 156 8.39 10.09 0.52
CA ILE A 156 9.36 9.00 0.58
C ILE A 156 10.76 9.51 0.20
N LYS A 157 10.92 10.26 -0.88
CA LYS A 157 12.22 10.83 -1.32
C LYS A 157 12.88 11.73 -0.27
N ASP A 158 12.09 12.45 0.51
CA ASP A 158 12.61 13.34 1.55
C ASP A 158 13.27 12.54 2.69
N HIS A 159 12.76 11.35 3.00
CA HIS A 159 13.18 10.52 4.15
C HIS A 159 13.97 9.26 3.79
N TRP A 160 13.90 8.81 2.54
CA TRP A 160 14.59 7.62 2.03
C TRP A 160 15.55 7.98 0.90
N LYS A 161 16.80 7.46 0.95
CA LYS A 161 17.82 7.73 -0.06
C LYS A 161 18.22 6.50 -0.88
N GLY A 162 17.63 5.35 -0.60
CA GLY A 162 17.81 4.13 -1.36
C GLY A 162 16.90 4.02 -2.59
N PRO A 163 16.92 2.89 -3.27
CA PRO A 163 16.07 2.62 -4.43
C PRO A 163 14.59 2.74 -4.08
N MET A 164 13.79 3.18 -5.04
CA MET A 164 12.34 3.30 -4.88
C MET A 164 11.58 2.52 -5.94
N MET A 165 10.36 2.11 -5.59
CA MET A 165 9.42 1.48 -6.48
C MET A 165 8.13 2.28 -6.60
N TYR A 166 7.47 2.13 -7.76
CA TYR A 166 6.18 2.73 -8.05
C TYR A 166 5.22 1.71 -8.69
N TYR A 167 4.20 1.29 -7.93
CA TYR A 167 3.18 0.33 -8.32
C TYR A 167 1.78 0.92 -8.14
N PRO A 168 1.37 1.86 -9.01
CA PRO A 168 0.07 2.52 -8.88
C PRO A 168 -1.08 1.57 -9.19
N GLU A 169 -2.25 1.89 -8.63
CA GLU A 169 -3.50 1.31 -9.06
C GLU A 169 -4.22 2.22 -10.06
N ILE A 170 -4.99 1.61 -10.96
CA ILE A 170 -5.71 2.32 -12.02
C ILE A 170 -7.19 1.94 -12.06
N HIS A 171 -7.72 1.31 -11.06
CA HIS A 171 -9.13 0.93 -11.03
C HIS A 171 -9.89 1.68 -9.95
N LYS A 172 -11.19 1.84 -10.18
CA LYS A 172 -12.17 2.21 -9.18
C LYS A 172 -13.02 0.98 -8.87
N PHE A 173 -13.29 0.75 -7.61
CA PHE A 173 -14.21 -0.30 -7.22
C PHE A 173 -15.64 0.20 -7.33
N ASP A 174 -16.46 -0.47 -8.15
CA ASP A 174 -17.90 -0.22 -8.20
C ASP A 174 -18.57 -0.99 -7.07
N THR A 175 -19.07 -0.26 -6.09
CA THR A 175 -19.70 -0.86 -4.91
C THR A 175 -21.06 -1.48 -5.18
N SER A 176 -21.70 -1.13 -6.30
CA SER A 176 -23.01 -1.67 -6.67
C SER A 176 -22.91 -3.02 -7.37
N THR A 177 -21.85 -3.22 -8.17
CA THR A 177 -21.59 -4.46 -8.92
C THR A 177 -20.53 -5.33 -8.27
N HIS A 178 -19.79 -4.81 -7.29
CA HIS A 178 -18.58 -5.40 -6.70
C HIS A 178 -17.49 -5.69 -7.75
N GLU A 179 -17.46 -4.93 -8.83
CA GLU A 179 -16.49 -5.07 -9.91
C GLU A 179 -15.44 -3.96 -9.86
N ALA A 180 -14.22 -4.30 -10.22
CA ALA A 180 -13.17 -3.32 -10.45
C ALA A 180 -13.30 -2.75 -11.87
N ILE A 181 -13.50 -1.44 -11.98
CA ILE A 181 -13.59 -0.73 -13.25
C ILE A 181 -12.26 -0.05 -13.52
N ALA A 182 -11.62 -0.39 -14.63
CA ALA A 182 -10.42 0.32 -15.08
C ALA A 182 -10.77 1.79 -15.38
N MET A 183 -10.05 2.70 -14.77
CA MET A 183 -10.26 4.15 -14.89
C MET A 183 -9.17 4.84 -15.71
N SER A 184 -8.24 4.06 -16.25
CA SER A 184 -7.12 4.56 -17.03
C SER A 184 -6.87 3.61 -18.21
N THR A 185 -6.46 4.19 -19.32
CA THR A 185 -5.98 3.45 -20.49
C THR A 185 -4.52 3.04 -20.30
N GLU A 186 -4.04 2.10 -21.15
CA GLU A 186 -2.64 1.69 -21.15
C GLU A 186 -1.69 2.87 -21.43
N ASP A 187 -2.10 3.80 -22.28
CA ASP A 187 -1.32 5.01 -22.60
C ASP A 187 -1.22 5.98 -21.43
N GLU A 188 -2.32 6.22 -20.71
CA GLU A 188 -2.36 7.07 -19.52
C GLU A 188 -1.52 6.49 -18.41
N PHE A 189 -1.66 5.18 -18.15
CA PHE A 189 -0.82 4.46 -17.18
C PHE A 189 0.67 4.60 -17.52
N ALA A 190 1.05 4.29 -18.77
CA ALA A 190 2.45 4.36 -19.19
C ALA A 190 3.02 5.77 -19.08
N ASN A 191 2.27 6.80 -19.49
CA ASN A 191 2.69 8.19 -19.38
C ASN A 191 2.88 8.60 -17.91
N SER A 192 1.92 8.25 -17.05
CA SER A 192 2.04 8.52 -15.60
C SER A 192 3.27 7.85 -14.99
N CYS A 193 3.56 6.60 -15.34
CA CYS A 193 4.77 5.92 -14.85
C CYS A 193 6.04 6.62 -15.30
N LEU A 194 6.11 7.02 -16.58
CA LEU A 194 7.31 7.69 -17.14
C LEU A 194 7.61 9.04 -16.50
N GLU A 195 6.59 9.76 -16.01
CA GLU A 195 6.78 11.02 -15.29
C GLU A 195 7.54 10.86 -13.97
N PHE A 196 7.49 9.68 -13.35
CA PHE A 196 8.11 9.43 -12.05
C PHE A 196 9.44 8.70 -12.12
N ILE A 197 9.81 8.13 -13.27
CA ILE A 197 11.10 7.44 -13.43
C ILE A 197 12.25 8.42 -13.33
N ASP A 198 13.17 8.15 -12.41
CA ASP A 198 14.39 8.91 -12.21
C ASP A 198 15.50 8.03 -11.61
N ASP A 199 16.59 8.64 -11.17
CA ASP A 199 17.73 7.92 -10.59
C ASP A 199 17.38 7.14 -9.32
N GLN A 200 16.29 7.48 -8.64
CA GLN A 200 15.85 6.85 -7.40
C GLN A 200 14.65 5.89 -7.63
N ILE A 201 13.66 6.27 -8.43
CA ILE A 201 12.53 5.42 -8.80
C ILE A 201 12.94 4.54 -9.99
N GLN A 202 13.46 3.37 -9.72
CA GLN A 202 14.05 2.44 -10.69
C GLN A 202 13.20 1.20 -10.92
N ILE A 203 12.17 0.98 -10.10
CA ILE A 203 11.32 -0.20 -10.14
C ILE A 203 9.89 0.25 -10.40
N ILE A 204 9.38 -0.11 -11.56
CA ILE A 204 8.01 0.19 -11.96
C ILE A 204 7.23 -1.11 -12.14
N GLY A 205 6.04 -1.13 -11.63
CA GLY A 205 5.10 -2.22 -11.79
C GLY A 205 3.67 -1.70 -11.81
N GLY A 206 2.74 -2.56 -11.49
CA GLY A 206 1.35 -2.19 -11.37
C GLY A 206 0.68 -2.93 -10.24
N CYS A 207 -0.30 -2.30 -9.62
CA CYS A 207 -1.17 -2.89 -8.62
C CYS A 207 -2.55 -3.17 -9.24
N CYS A 208 -3.60 -2.97 -8.48
CA CYS A 208 -4.97 -3.28 -8.88
C CYS A 208 -5.39 -2.61 -10.20
N GLY A 209 -5.96 -3.40 -11.12
CA GLY A 209 -6.40 -2.97 -12.44
C GLY A 209 -5.32 -2.96 -13.52
N VAL A 210 -4.04 -2.99 -13.17
CA VAL A 210 -2.94 -3.04 -14.14
C VAL A 210 -2.80 -4.46 -14.69
N SER A 211 -2.82 -4.58 -16.00
CA SER A 211 -2.65 -5.84 -16.74
C SER A 211 -1.32 -5.89 -17.48
N ASP A 212 -1.05 -7.03 -18.12
CA ASP A 212 0.12 -7.21 -18.96
C ASP A 212 0.13 -6.24 -20.18
N THR A 213 -1.03 -5.82 -20.66
CA THR A 213 -1.12 -4.82 -21.76
C THR A 213 -0.63 -3.45 -21.32
N HIS A 214 -0.91 -3.04 -20.09
CA HIS A 214 -0.41 -1.80 -19.49
C HIS A 214 1.12 -1.83 -19.38
N LEU A 215 1.68 -2.93 -18.87
CA LEU A 215 3.14 -3.08 -18.75
C LEU A 215 3.83 -3.16 -20.11
N LYS A 216 3.24 -3.84 -21.09
CA LYS A 216 3.75 -3.85 -22.46
C LYS A 216 3.79 -2.43 -23.05
N LYS A 217 2.71 -1.66 -22.82
CA LYS A 217 2.65 -0.28 -23.30
C LYS A 217 3.71 0.61 -22.67
N LEU A 218 3.98 0.42 -21.38
CA LEU A 218 5.07 1.10 -20.68
C LEU A 218 6.43 0.77 -21.32
N ILE A 219 6.70 -0.52 -21.56
CA ILE A 219 7.97 -0.98 -22.17
C ILE A 219 8.13 -0.42 -23.60
N GLU A 220 7.05 -0.31 -24.37
CA GLU A 220 7.09 0.26 -25.74
C GLU A 220 7.49 1.74 -25.74
N LYS A 221 7.21 2.47 -24.66
CA LYS A 221 7.51 3.90 -24.52
C LYS A 221 8.86 4.19 -23.85
N PHE A 222 9.45 3.18 -23.19
CA PHE A 222 10.74 3.27 -22.50
C PHE A 222 11.91 3.11 -23.48
#